data_02aa63bde04f3e0eb46d1998a7fb1d63
#
_entry.id   02aa63bde04f3e0eb46d1998a7fb1d63
#
_cell.length_a   1.000
_cell.length_b   1.000
_cell.length_c   1.000
_cell.angle_alpha   90.00
_cell.angle_beta   90.00
_cell.angle_gamma   90.00
#
_symmetry.space_group_name_H-M   'P 1'
#
loop_
_entity.id
_entity.type
_entity.pdbx_description
1 polymer ?
#
loop_
_entity_poly.entity_id
_entity_poly.type
_entity_poly.pdbx_seq_one_letter_code
_entity_poly.pdbx_strand_id
1 'polypeptide(L)'
;EAREIVAYAADRYITVIPEIDLPGHMQGALAAYPHLGCTGGPYEVWKIWGVSDQVLCAGNDSVLTFIDDVLTEVMDIFPSEYIHVGGDECPKTEWAKCPKCQARIKALGIKSDAKHSKEEYLQSFVINHAEKFLNEHGRQIIGWDEILEGGLAPNATVMSWRGEGGGIEAAKQKHDVIMTPNTYLYFDYYQTKDTENEPLAIGGYVPLERVYGYEPMPSSLT
;
A
#
# COMPACT_ATOMS: atom_id res chain seq x y z
N GLU A 1 8.58 21.98 6.12
CA GLU A 1 7.33 21.49 6.77
C GLU A 1 7.48 20.02 7.27
N ALA A 2 7.71 19.00 6.38
CA ALA A 2 7.81 17.60 6.82
C ALA A 2 8.87 17.38 7.91
N ARG A 3 10.07 17.96 7.77
CA ARG A 3 11.13 17.91 8.81
C ARG A 3 10.70 18.57 10.12
N GLU A 4 9.90 19.63 10.07
CA GLU A 4 9.36 20.28 11.27
C GLU A 4 8.36 19.38 12.00
N ILE A 5 7.50 18.66 11.24
CA ILE A 5 6.56 17.67 11.79
C ILE A 5 7.34 16.54 12.46
N VAL A 6 8.37 16.02 11.79
CA VAL A 6 9.24 14.95 12.34
C VAL A 6 9.91 15.42 13.63
N ALA A 7 10.49 16.62 13.66
CA ALA A 7 11.13 17.16 14.84
C ALA A 7 10.12 17.39 15.99
N TYR A 8 8.95 17.95 15.67
CA TYR A 8 7.89 18.17 16.67
C TYR A 8 7.38 16.87 17.28
N ALA A 9 7.26 15.80 16.47
CA ALA A 9 6.88 14.48 16.92
C ALA A 9 7.98 13.85 17.80
N ALA A 10 9.23 13.96 17.37
CA ALA A 10 10.38 13.42 18.11
C ALA A 10 10.50 14.02 19.53
N ASP A 11 10.26 15.32 19.70
CA ASP A 11 10.20 15.98 21.01
C ASP A 11 9.11 15.41 21.94
N ARG A 12 8.19 14.61 21.39
CA ARG A 12 7.09 13.95 22.10
C ARG A 12 7.21 12.43 22.11
N TYR A 13 8.37 11.90 21.74
CA TYR A 13 8.62 10.46 21.62
C TYR A 13 7.69 9.75 20.64
N ILE A 14 7.27 10.45 19.59
CA ILE A 14 6.43 9.91 18.52
C ILE A 14 7.28 9.69 17.28
N THR A 15 7.30 8.49 16.75
CA THR A 15 7.91 8.18 15.46
C THR A 15 6.90 8.43 14.35
N VAL A 16 7.27 9.25 13.36
CA VAL A 16 6.47 9.46 12.15
C VAL A 16 6.90 8.44 11.12
N ILE A 17 6.00 7.55 10.74
CA ILE A 17 6.20 6.58 9.66
C ILE A 17 5.61 7.19 8.39
N PRO A 18 6.41 7.47 7.35
CA PRO A 18 5.90 7.96 6.08
C PRO A 18 5.22 6.85 5.29
N GLU A 19 4.21 7.20 4.49
CA GLU A 19 3.62 6.32 3.50
C GLU A 19 3.79 6.91 2.10
N ILE A 20 4.35 6.10 1.20
CA ILE A 20 4.41 6.34 -0.24
C ILE A 20 3.73 5.16 -0.91
N ASP A 21 2.49 5.34 -1.27
CA ASP A 21 1.67 4.26 -1.82
C ASP A 21 2.13 3.83 -3.22
N LEU A 22 2.36 2.54 -3.40
CA LEU A 22 2.91 1.89 -4.60
C LEU A 22 2.19 0.57 -4.90
N PRO A 23 1.99 0.22 -6.16
CA PRO A 23 2.07 1.02 -7.39
C PRO A 23 0.73 1.65 -7.79
N GLY A 24 -0.33 1.42 -7.00
CA GLY A 24 -1.63 2.06 -7.07
C GLY A 24 -1.62 3.48 -6.49
N HIS A 25 -2.76 4.17 -6.52
CA HIS A 25 -2.96 5.52 -5.96
C HIS A 25 -1.94 6.59 -6.39
N MET A 26 -1.26 6.35 -7.52
CA MET A 26 -0.17 7.19 -8.05
C MET A 26 -0.61 8.15 -9.14
N GLN A 27 -1.91 8.40 -9.33
CA GLN A 27 -2.37 9.26 -10.43
C GLN A 27 -1.90 10.70 -10.29
N GLY A 28 -1.69 11.22 -9.08
CA GLY A 28 -1.06 12.52 -8.87
C GLY A 28 0.37 12.59 -9.44
N ALA A 29 1.16 11.55 -9.17
CA ALA A 29 2.51 11.41 -9.75
C ALA A 29 2.45 11.24 -11.27
N LEU A 30 1.51 10.45 -11.80
CA LEU A 30 1.33 10.26 -13.24
C LEU A 30 0.91 11.53 -13.96
N ALA A 31 0.14 12.40 -13.32
CA ALA A 31 -0.19 13.71 -13.87
C ALA A 31 1.04 14.62 -14.04
N ALA A 32 2.01 14.51 -13.12
CA ALA A 32 3.29 15.24 -13.19
C ALA A 32 4.33 14.54 -14.08
N TYR A 33 4.36 13.22 -14.08
CA TYR A 33 5.34 12.36 -14.77
C TYR A 33 4.64 11.31 -15.65
N PRO A 34 3.95 11.70 -16.73
CA PRO A 34 3.08 10.80 -17.49
C PRO A 34 3.81 9.62 -18.14
N HIS A 35 5.11 9.73 -18.36
CA HIS A 35 5.94 8.63 -18.89
C HIS A 35 6.08 7.44 -17.96
N LEU A 36 5.72 7.58 -16.66
CA LEU A 36 5.72 6.51 -15.67
C LEU A 36 4.49 5.60 -15.77
N GLY A 37 3.43 6.01 -16.47
CA GLY A 37 2.23 5.21 -16.68
C GLY A 37 2.30 4.30 -17.90
N CYS A 38 1.38 3.36 -17.99
CA CYS A 38 1.32 2.38 -19.07
C CYS A 38 1.07 2.99 -20.45
N THR A 39 0.22 4.04 -20.51
CA THR A 39 -0.17 4.71 -21.76
C THR A 39 0.73 5.88 -22.13
N GLY A 40 1.53 6.39 -21.17
CA GLY A 40 2.34 7.60 -21.36
C GLY A 40 1.56 8.91 -21.26
N GLY A 41 0.30 8.85 -20.84
CA GLY A 41 -0.57 10.01 -20.62
C GLY A 41 -1.24 10.57 -21.89
N PRO A 42 -1.82 11.78 -21.81
CA PRO A 42 -1.84 12.61 -20.61
C PRO A 42 -2.71 12.07 -19.49
N TYR A 43 -2.37 12.38 -18.23
CA TYR A 43 -3.15 12.05 -17.05
C TYR A 43 -3.57 13.32 -16.31
N GLU A 44 -4.77 13.29 -15.72
CA GLU A 44 -5.22 14.34 -14.81
C GLU A 44 -5.15 13.86 -13.37
N VAL A 45 -5.07 14.79 -12.43
CA VAL A 45 -5.17 14.47 -10.99
C VAL A 45 -6.55 13.88 -10.71
N TRP A 46 -6.61 12.80 -9.93
CA TRP A 46 -7.85 12.16 -9.51
C TRP A 46 -8.66 13.09 -8.58
N LYS A 47 -9.92 13.32 -8.88
CA LYS A 47 -10.75 14.34 -8.20
C LYS A 47 -12.09 13.79 -7.68
N ILE A 48 -12.30 12.50 -7.82
CA ILE A 48 -13.55 11.83 -7.41
C ILE A 48 -13.24 10.69 -6.47
N TRP A 49 -14.24 10.23 -5.72
CA TRP A 49 -14.10 9.00 -4.93
C TRP A 49 -13.93 7.79 -5.83
N GLY A 50 -13.16 6.83 -5.35
CA GLY A 50 -12.94 5.56 -6.02
C GLY A 50 -11.47 5.30 -6.32
N VAL A 51 -11.21 4.18 -6.94
CA VAL A 51 -9.89 3.70 -7.31
C VAL A 51 -9.66 3.97 -8.80
N SER A 52 -8.54 4.60 -9.12
CA SER A 52 -8.14 4.83 -10.51
C SER A 52 -7.50 3.58 -11.11
N ASP A 53 -7.87 3.25 -12.36
CA ASP A 53 -7.16 2.22 -13.13
C ASP A 53 -5.73 2.62 -13.55
N GLN A 54 -5.39 3.91 -13.40
CA GLN A 54 -4.09 4.42 -13.79
C GLN A 54 -3.07 4.22 -12.66
N VAL A 55 -2.15 3.31 -12.89
CA VAL A 55 -1.12 2.89 -11.94
C VAL A 55 0.28 3.02 -12.56
N LEU A 56 1.33 2.98 -11.74
CA LEU A 56 2.71 2.95 -12.25
C LEU A 56 2.91 1.75 -13.17
N CYS A 57 3.63 1.97 -14.27
CA CYS A 57 3.89 0.92 -15.26
C CYS A 57 5.02 -0.01 -14.77
N ALA A 58 4.68 -1.16 -14.21
CA ALA A 58 5.62 -2.14 -13.69
C ALA A 58 6.58 -2.71 -14.74
N GLY A 59 6.30 -2.52 -16.03
CA GLY A 59 7.18 -2.90 -17.15
C GLY A 59 8.18 -1.82 -17.56
N ASN A 60 8.16 -0.65 -16.91
CA ASN A 60 9.02 0.49 -17.26
C ASN A 60 10.13 0.66 -16.21
N ASP A 61 11.40 0.53 -16.62
CA ASP A 61 12.55 0.67 -15.71
C ASP A 61 12.63 2.06 -15.06
N SER A 62 12.16 3.12 -15.75
CA SER A 62 12.10 4.46 -15.16
C SER A 62 11.19 4.53 -13.92
N VAL A 63 10.23 3.62 -13.78
CA VAL A 63 9.39 3.51 -12.58
C VAL A 63 10.22 3.03 -11.39
N LEU A 64 11.09 2.05 -11.59
CA LEU A 64 11.96 1.54 -10.53
C LEU A 64 12.94 2.62 -10.07
N THR A 65 13.55 3.34 -10.99
CA THR A 65 14.41 4.50 -10.66
C THR A 65 13.64 5.59 -9.93
N PHE A 66 12.42 5.90 -10.37
CA PHE A 66 11.57 6.88 -9.69
C PHE A 66 11.24 6.46 -8.25
N ILE A 67 10.94 5.17 -8.02
CA ILE A 67 10.72 4.63 -6.67
C ILE A 67 11.97 4.82 -5.81
N ASP A 68 13.14 4.46 -6.32
CA ASP A 68 14.41 4.59 -5.59
C ASP A 68 14.73 6.06 -5.24
N ASP A 69 14.50 6.98 -6.18
CA ASP A 69 14.73 8.42 -5.97
C ASP A 69 13.79 8.98 -4.89
N VAL A 70 12.48 8.65 -4.97
CA VAL A 70 11.48 9.08 -3.98
C VAL A 70 11.80 8.51 -2.60
N LEU A 71 12.08 7.21 -2.51
CA LEU A 71 12.40 6.57 -1.24
C LEU A 71 13.71 7.11 -0.63
N THR A 72 14.68 7.50 -1.45
CA THR A 72 15.90 8.16 -0.99
C THR A 72 15.59 9.49 -0.31
N GLU A 73 14.76 10.34 -0.92
CA GLU A 73 14.33 11.61 -0.32
C GLU A 73 13.51 11.40 0.95
N VAL A 74 12.63 10.40 0.95
CA VAL A 74 11.83 10.03 2.13
C VAL A 74 12.73 9.62 3.29
N MET A 75 13.73 8.78 3.06
CA MET A 75 14.69 8.36 4.10
C MET A 75 15.52 9.51 4.66
N ASP A 76 15.82 10.52 3.85
CA ASP A 76 16.54 11.73 4.29
C ASP A 76 15.68 12.63 5.20
N ILE A 77 14.35 12.58 5.04
CA ILE A 77 13.41 13.36 5.83
C ILE A 77 12.95 12.62 7.09
N PHE A 78 12.66 11.33 6.97
CA PHE A 78 12.05 10.52 8.03
C PHE A 78 13.05 9.51 8.60
N PRO A 79 13.41 9.62 9.90
CA PRO A 79 14.37 8.72 10.53
C PRO A 79 13.75 7.36 10.92
N SER A 80 12.46 7.14 10.68
CA SER A 80 11.77 5.90 11.01
C SER A 80 12.48 4.68 10.42
N GLU A 81 12.62 3.63 11.21
CA GLU A 81 13.05 2.33 10.73
C GLU A 81 12.08 1.77 9.68
N TYR A 82 10.79 2.06 9.82
CA TYR A 82 9.72 1.61 8.94
C TYR A 82 9.32 2.69 7.94
N ILE A 83 9.09 2.26 6.70
CA ILE A 83 8.48 3.06 5.63
C ILE A 83 7.32 2.25 5.06
N HIS A 84 6.12 2.85 5.03
CA HIS A 84 4.96 2.22 4.45
C HIS A 84 4.94 2.44 2.94
N VAL A 85 4.82 1.37 2.17
CA VAL A 85 4.86 1.40 0.70
C VAL A 85 3.49 1.19 0.05
N GLY A 86 2.42 1.24 0.83
CA GLY A 86 1.06 1.04 0.34
C GLY A 86 0.82 -0.39 -0.13
N GLY A 87 0.51 -0.55 -1.39
CA GLY A 87 0.25 -1.83 -2.04
C GLY A 87 -1.22 -2.15 -2.22
N ASP A 88 -2.10 -1.31 -1.67
CA ASP A 88 -3.53 -1.46 -1.73
C ASP A 88 -4.12 -1.03 -3.07
N GLU A 89 -5.29 -1.58 -3.35
CA GLU A 89 -6.19 -1.16 -4.42
C GLU A 89 -5.52 -0.86 -5.77
N CYS A 90 -4.53 -1.68 -6.14
CA CYS A 90 -3.83 -1.55 -7.41
C CYS A 90 -4.55 -2.36 -8.51
N PRO A 91 -5.35 -1.74 -9.40
CA PRO A 91 -6.00 -2.46 -10.48
C PRO A 91 -4.98 -3.02 -11.47
N LYS A 92 -5.26 -4.20 -11.99
CA LYS A 92 -4.39 -4.90 -12.95
C LYS A 92 -4.77 -4.65 -14.41
N THR A 93 -5.84 -3.88 -14.63
CA THR A 93 -6.48 -3.64 -15.94
C THR A 93 -5.50 -3.09 -16.98
N GLU A 94 -4.72 -2.09 -16.60
CA GLU A 94 -3.75 -1.47 -17.52
C GLU A 94 -2.53 -2.38 -17.74
N TRP A 95 -2.06 -3.08 -16.73
CA TRP A 95 -0.94 -4.02 -16.87
C TRP A 95 -1.26 -5.19 -17.80
N ALA A 96 -2.50 -5.69 -17.75
CA ALA A 96 -2.96 -6.77 -18.63
C ALA A 96 -2.90 -6.40 -20.11
N LYS A 97 -3.06 -5.12 -20.43
CA LYS A 97 -3.03 -4.59 -21.81
C LYS A 97 -1.66 -4.01 -22.21
N CYS A 98 -0.82 -3.66 -21.24
CA CYS A 98 0.42 -2.94 -21.48
C CYS A 98 1.53 -3.86 -22.03
N PRO A 99 2.05 -3.62 -23.26
CA PRO A 99 3.09 -4.45 -23.82
C PRO A 99 4.38 -4.51 -22.98
N LYS A 100 4.73 -3.42 -22.29
CA LYS A 100 5.91 -3.36 -21.41
C LYS A 100 5.72 -4.26 -20.18
N CYS A 101 4.54 -4.20 -19.54
CA CYS A 101 4.23 -5.06 -18.39
C CYS A 101 4.19 -6.54 -18.80
N GLN A 102 3.58 -6.87 -19.93
CA GLN A 102 3.55 -8.24 -20.44
C GLN A 102 4.95 -8.74 -20.85
N ALA A 103 5.80 -7.88 -21.39
CA ALA A 103 7.20 -8.22 -21.66
C ALA A 103 8.00 -8.48 -20.37
N ARG A 104 7.78 -7.69 -19.32
CA ARG A 104 8.38 -7.88 -17.98
C ARG A 104 7.94 -9.21 -17.38
N ILE A 105 6.64 -9.51 -17.38
CA ILE A 105 6.07 -10.78 -16.92
C ILE A 105 6.77 -11.95 -17.63
N LYS A 106 6.90 -11.87 -18.95
CA LYS A 106 7.58 -12.90 -19.75
C LYS A 106 9.07 -13.03 -19.39
N ALA A 107 9.78 -11.92 -19.27
CA ALA A 107 11.20 -11.90 -18.96
C ALA A 107 11.50 -12.49 -17.57
N LEU A 108 10.62 -12.25 -16.59
CA LEU A 108 10.72 -12.80 -15.24
C LEU A 108 10.20 -14.24 -15.13
N GLY A 109 9.62 -14.80 -16.19
CA GLY A 109 9.04 -16.14 -16.17
C GLY A 109 7.80 -16.26 -15.29
N ILE A 110 7.13 -15.14 -14.99
CA ILE A 110 5.94 -15.08 -14.13
C ILE A 110 4.78 -15.80 -14.83
N LYS A 111 4.07 -16.62 -14.07
CA LYS A 111 2.88 -17.36 -14.51
C LYS A 111 1.77 -17.24 -13.49
N SER A 112 0.52 -17.23 -13.96
CA SER A 112 -0.64 -17.38 -13.10
C SER A 112 -0.69 -18.78 -12.50
N ASP A 113 -1.28 -18.90 -11.33
CA ASP A 113 -1.66 -20.17 -10.72
C ASP A 113 -3.17 -20.22 -10.40
N ALA A 114 -3.59 -21.15 -9.54
CA ALA A 114 -5.00 -21.32 -9.17
C ALA A 114 -5.52 -20.18 -8.26
N LYS A 115 -4.63 -19.40 -7.64
CA LYS A 115 -4.97 -18.37 -6.65
C LYS A 115 -4.75 -16.96 -7.19
N HIS A 116 -3.68 -16.78 -7.98
CA HIS A 116 -3.19 -15.45 -8.39
C HIS A 116 -2.95 -15.36 -9.88
N SER A 117 -3.28 -14.19 -10.44
CA SER A 117 -2.94 -13.83 -11.80
C SER A 117 -1.46 -13.47 -11.92
N LYS A 118 -0.93 -13.51 -13.15
CA LYS A 118 0.44 -13.07 -13.41
C LYS A 118 0.66 -11.58 -13.13
N GLU A 119 -0.38 -10.78 -13.19
CA GLU A 119 -0.36 -9.36 -12.86
C GLU A 119 -0.27 -9.12 -11.34
N GLU A 120 -0.88 -9.97 -10.52
CA GLU A 120 -0.68 -9.93 -9.05
C GLU A 120 0.77 -10.28 -8.70
N TYR A 121 1.36 -11.29 -9.35
CA TYR A 121 2.79 -11.57 -9.21
C TYR A 121 3.68 -10.42 -9.72
N LEU A 122 3.24 -9.66 -10.71
CA LEU A 122 3.95 -8.47 -11.17
C LEU A 122 3.91 -7.36 -10.13
N GLN A 123 2.83 -7.24 -9.34
CA GLN A 123 2.80 -6.32 -8.19
C GLN A 123 3.84 -6.72 -7.15
N SER A 124 3.94 -8.00 -6.82
CA SER A 124 4.98 -8.49 -5.90
C SER A 124 6.39 -8.15 -6.38
N PHE A 125 6.65 -8.15 -7.69
CA PHE A 125 7.92 -7.70 -8.23
C PHE A 125 8.22 -6.25 -7.87
N VAL A 126 7.23 -5.34 -7.95
CA VAL A 126 7.41 -3.92 -7.57
C VAL A 126 7.63 -3.77 -6.07
N ILE A 127 6.83 -4.45 -5.25
CA ILE A 127 6.97 -4.40 -3.78
C ILE A 127 8.31 -4.99 -3.32
N ASN A 128 8.75 -6.11 -3.90
CA ASN A 128 10.06 -6.70 -3.61
C ASN A 128 11.21 -5.78 -4.02
N HIS A 129 11.07 -5.00 -5.10
CA HIS A 129 12.07 -4.00 -5.48
C HIS A 129 12.20 -2.92 -4.40
N ALA A 130 11.07 -2.34 -3.96
CA ALA A 130 11.05 -1.34 -2.90
C ALA A 130 11.60 -1.89 -1.57
N GLU A 131 11.20 -3.12 -1.18
CA GLU A 131 11.73 -3.77 0.01
C GLU A 131 13.24 -3.93 -0.04
N LYS A 132 13.75 -4.51 -1.13
CA LYS A 132 15.19 -4.73 -1.31
C LYS A 132 15.95 -3.43 -1.20
N PHE A 133 15.49 -2.38 -1.89
CA PHE A 133 16.11 -1.06 -1.85
C PHE A 133 16.14 -0.50 -0.44
N LEU A 134 15.03 -0.55 0.29
CA LEU A 134 14.93 -0.05 1.67
C LEU A 134 15.77 -0.88 2.65
N ASN A 135 15.78 -2.21 2.53
CA ASN A 135 16.59 -3.08 3.36
C ASN A 135 18.11 -2.84 3.18
N GLU A 136 18.57 -2.57 1.95
CA GLU A 136 19.96 -2.18 1.65
C GLU A 136 20.35 -0.86 2.34
N HIS A 137 19.37 -0.03 2.69
CA HIS A 137 19.54 1.22 3.43
C HIS A 137 19.17 1.11 4.92
N GLY A 138 19.00 -0.11 5.45
CA GLY A 138 18.70 -0.36 6.86
C GLY A 138 17.28 0.02 7.28
N ARG A 139 16.34 0.01 6.35
CA ARG A 139 14.91 0.28 6.60
C ARG A 139 14.08 -0.98 6.36
N GLN A 140 12.90 -1.02 6.96
CA GLN A 140 11.91 -2.10 6.82
C GLN A 140 10.66 -1.57 6.13
N ILE A 141 9.97 -2.41 5.36
CA ILE A 141 8.68 -2.02 4.78
C ILE A 141 7.50 -2.40 5.66
N ILE A 142 6.47 -1.56 5.60
CA ILE A 142 5.09 -1.91 5.92
C ILE A 142 4.30 -1.84 4.63
N GLY A 143 3.35 -2.73 4.40
CA GLY A 143 2.39 -2.61 3.31
C GLY A 143 1.01 -3.07 3.74
N TRP A 144 -0.02 -2.59 3.04
CA TRP A 144 -1.38 -3.07 3.21
C TRP A 144 -1.49 -4.54 2.87
N ASP A 145 -2.52 -5.23 3.34
CA ASP A 145 -2.61 -6.69 3.24
C ASP A 145 -2.70 -7.24 1.80
N GLU A 146 -2.88 -6.39 0.81
CA GLU A 146 -2.75 -6.75 -0.61
C GLU A 146 -1.33 -7.17 -1.01
N ILE A 147 -0.30 -6.79 -0.26
CA ILE A 147 1.08 -7.25 -0.54
C ILE A 147 1.27 -8.76 -0.36
N LEU A 148 0.30 -9.43 0.27
CA LEU A 148 0.23 -10.91 0.32
C LEU A 148 -0.05 -11.53 -1.06
N GLU A 149 -0.73 -10.79 -1.93
CA GLU A 149 -1.12 -11.28 -3.26
C GLU A 149 0.12 -11.46 -4.14
N GLY A 150 0.33 -12.69 -4.64
CA GLY A 150 1.51 -13.01 -5.44
C GLY A 150 2.81 -13.28 -4.68
N GLY A 151 2.75 -13.33 -3.36
CA GLY A 151 3.87 -13.67 -2.47
C GLY A 151 4.43 -12.47 -1.72
N LEU A 152 4.59 -12.67 -0.42
CA LEU A 152 5.04 -11.65 0.50
C LEU A 152 6.57 -11.47 0.43
N ALA A 153 7.02 -10.23 0.41
CA ALA A 153 8.43 -9.87 0.49
C ALA A 153 9.02 -10.33 1.85
N PRO A 154 10.27 -10.84 1.91
CA PRO A 154 10.78 -11.64 3.04
C PRO A 154 10.71 -10.98 4.41
N ASN A 155 10.89 -9.66 4.49
CA ASN A 155 10.95 -8.91 5.76
C ASN A 155 9.80 -7.93 5.91
N ALA A 156 8.75 -8.03 5.08
CA ALA A 156 7.64 -7.09 5.10
C ALA A 156 6.78 -7.26 6.36
N THR A 157 6.38 -6.14 6.95
CA THR A 157 5.30 -6.06 7.93
C THR A 157 3.98 -5.83 7.21
N VAL A 158 2.94 -6.58 7.55
CA VAL A 158 1.62 -6.48 6.93
C VAL A 158 0.67 -5.65 7.78
N MET A 159 0.11 -4.59 7.21
CA MET A 159 -0.98 -3.83 7.81
C MET A 159 -2.32 -4.33 7.25
N SER A 160 -3.10 -4.99 8.12
CA SER A 160 -4.33 -5.70 7.73
C SER A 160 -5.55 -4.80 7.87
N TRP A 161 -6.07 -4.25 6.75
CA TRP A 161 -7.19 -3.31 6.76
C TRP A 161 -8.51 -3.90 6.24
N ARG A 162 -8.46 -4.85 5.30
CA ARG A 162 -9.66 -5.49 4.71
C ARG A 162 -10.35 -6.45 5.69
N GLY A 163 -9.92 -6.49 6.94
CA GLY A 163 -10.35 -7.36 8.02
C GLY A 163 -9.15 -7.98 8.72
N GLU A 164 -9.35 -9.08 9.45
CA GLU A 164 -8.29 -9.76 10.18
C GLU A 164 -7.56 -10.83 9.33
N GLY A 165 -8.17 -11.25 8.21
CA GLY A 165 -7.71 -12.39 7.42
C GLY A 165 -6.28 -12.25 6.89
N GLY A 166 -5.92 -11.08 6.36
CA GLY A 166 -4.58 -10.80 5.87
C GLY A 166 -3.54 -10.84 6.98
N GLY A 167 -3.85 -10.24 8.13
CA GLY A 167 -2.99 -10.28 9.30
C GLY A 167 -2.77 -11.69 9.84
N ILE A 168 -3.83 -12.50 9.91
CA ILE A 168 -3.74 -13.90 10.32
C ILE A 168 -2.85 -14.71 9.37
N GLU A 169 -3.00 -14.50 8.07
CA GLU A 169 -2.20 -15.16 7.04
C GLU A 169 -0.72 -14.77 7.13
N ALA A 170 -0.43 -13.47 7.29
CA ALA A 170 0.94 -12.98 7.47
C ALA A 170 1.60 -13.51 8.75
N ALA A 171 0.87 -13.50 9.87
CA ALA A 171 1.36 -14.05 11.15
C ALA A 171 1.69 -15.56 11.06
N LYS A 172 0.87 -16.34 10.35
CA LYS A 172 1.16 -17.76 10.10
C LYS A 172 2.43 -17.96 9.26
N GLN A 173 2.77 -17.02 8.41
CA GLN A 173 4.03 -16.97 7.66
C GLN A 173 5.19 -16.36 8.46
N LYS A 174 4.98 -16.02 9.74
CA LYS A 174 5.97 -15.44 10.68
C LYS A 174 6.40 -14.02 10.33
N HIS A 175 5.52 -13.25 9.72
CA HIS A 175 5.68 -11.82 9.51
C HIS A 175 5.07 -11.03 10.65
N ASP A 176 5.63 -9.86 10.92
CA ASP A 176 5.02 -8.89 11.81
C ASP A 176 3.74 -8.32 11.21
N VAL A 177 2.76 -8.02 12.07
CA VAL A 177 1.42 -7.60 11.65
C VAL A 177 0.98 -6.39 12.44
N ILE A 178 0.35 -5.45 11.75
CA ILE A 178 -0.40 -4.34 12.34
C ILE A 178 -1.87 -4.54 11.97
N MET A 179 -2.73 -4.68 13.00
CA MET A 179 -4.16 -4.94 12.82
C MET A 179 -4.93 -3.62 12.77
N THR A 180 -5.46 -3.29 11.60
CA THR A 180 -6.25 -2.07 11.33
C THR A 180 -7.55 -2.37 10.59
N PRO A 181 -8.33 -3.40 11.00
CA PRO A 181 -9.51 -3.81 10.24
C PRO A 181 -10.53 -2.68 10.13
N ASN A 182 -10.93 -2.36 8.90
CA ASN A 182 -11.81 -1.24 8.58
C ASN A 182 -13.15 -1.29 9.33
N THR A 183 -13.67 -2.49 9.57
CA THR A 183 -14.94 -2.70 10.28
C THR A 183 -14.88 -2.36 11.77
N TYR A 184 -13.71 -2.08 12.32
CA TYR A 184 -13.49 -1.71 13.72
C TYR A 184 -12.77 -0.38 13.90
N LEU A 185 -11.82 -0.04 13.02
CA LEU A 185 -10.86 1.04 13.27
C LEU A 185 -10.90 2.16 12.22
N TYR A 186 -11.77 2.08 11.19
CA TYR A 186 -11.93 3.17 10.22
C TYR A 186 -12.98 4.15 10.72
N PHE A 187 -12.52 5.32 11.16
CA PHE A 187 -13.36 6.37 11.76
C PHE A 187 -14.00 7.30 10.73
N ASP A 188 -13.73 7.08 9.46
CA ASP A 188 -14.43 7.67 8.31
C ASP A 188 -15.77 6.97 8.00
N TYR A 189 -16.13 5.92 8.77
CA TYR A 189 -17.44 5.27 8.73
C TYR A 189 -18.43 6.00 9.63
N TYR A 190 -19.73 5.80 9.36
CA TYR A 190 -20.78 6.35 10.23
C TYR A 190 -20.69 5.81 11.66
N GLN A 191 -20.82 6.71 12.63
CA GLN A 191 -20.78 6.36 14.06
C GLN A 191 -22.16 6.02 14.62
N THR A 192 -23.22 6.53 13.99
CA THR A 192 -24.61 6.25 14.34
C THR A 192 -25.40 5.68 13.17
N LYS A 193 -26.66 5.31 13.40
CA LYS A 193 -27.57 4.88 12.35
C LYS A 193 -28.36 6.05 11.74
N ASP A 194 -28.28 7.22 12.37
CA ASP A 194 -28.90 8.46 11.89
C ASP A 194 -27.97 9.20 10.93
N THR A 195 -27.76 8.60 9.78
CA THR A 195 -26.81 9.09 8.77
C THR A 195 -27.21 10.43 8.14
N GLU A 196 -28.46 10.85 8.29
CA GLU A 196 -28.94 12.15 7.79
C GLU A 196 -28.37 13.33 8.61
N ASN A 197 -28.02 13.09 9.87
CA ASN A 197 -27.47 14.08 10.79
C ASN A 197 -25.96 13.94 11.00
N GLU A 198 -25.29 13.05 10.27
CA GLU A 198 -23.84 12.93 10.29
C GLU A 198 -23.21 13.56 9.02
N PRO A 199 -21.93 13.98 9.09
CA PRO A 199 -21.17 14.32 7.89
C PRO A 199 -21.16 13.16 6.89
N LEU A 200 -21.13 13.48 5.60
CA LEU A 200 -21.05 12.47 4.55
C LEU A 200 -19.83 11.57 4.75
N ALA A 201 -20.07 10.29 4.91
CA ALA A 201 -19.05 9.26 5.04
C ALA A 201 -19.04 8.33 3.83
N ILE A 202 -17.98 7.53 3.66
CA ILE A 202 -17.87 6.53 2.59
C ILE A 202 -18.94 5.42 2.72
N GLY A 203 -19.49 5.24 3.91
CA GLY A 203 -20.43 4.18 4.27
C GLY A 203 -19.95 3.41 5.50
N GLY A 204 -20.51 2.23 5.71
CA GLY A 204 -20.21 1.41 6.88
C GLY A 204 -20.80 1.95 8.19
N TYR A 205 -20.57 1.22 9.26
CA TYR A 205 -21.07 1.60 10.61
C TYR A 205 -20.07 1.10 11.67
N VAL A 206 -19.40 2.03 12.33
CA VAL A 206 -18.40 1.75 13.37
C VAL A 206 -18.72 2.59 14.61
N PRO A 207 -19.64 2.15 15.49
CA PRO A 207 -19.94 2.84 16.74
C PRO A 207 -18.80 2.68 17.75
N LEU A 208 -18.77 3.56 18.75
CA LEU A 208 -17.75 3.60 19.79
C LEU A 208 -17.56 2.25 20.50
N GLU A 209 -18.65 1.56 20.82
CA GLU A 209 -18.64 0.26 21.50
C GLU A 209 -17.92 -0.81 20.68
N ARG A 210 -18.03 -0.72 19.34
CA ARG A 210 -17.37 -1.65 18.44
C ARG A 210 -15.85 -1.43 18.43
N VAL A 211 -15.42 -0.16 18.38
CA VAL A 211 -14.00 0.20 18.48
C VAL A 211 -13.42 -0.24 19.82
N TYR A 212 -14.09 0.10 20.91
CA TYR A 212 -13.63 -0.20 22.26
C TYR A 212 -13.58 -1.70 22.58
N GLY A 213 -14.48 -2.47 21.97
CA GLY A 213 -14.54 -3.92 22.14
C GLY A 213 -13.61 -4.71 21.23
N TYR A 214 -12.83 -4.05 20.38
CA TYR A 214 -11.93 -4.75 19.46
C TYR A 214 -10.70 -5.33 20.19
N GLU A 215 -10.46 -6.61 19.97
CA GLU A 215 -9.27 -7.32 20.45
C GLU A 215 -8.32 -7.58 19.26
N PRO A 216 -7.13 -6.94 19.23
CA PRO A 216 -6.24 -7.03 18.06
C PRO A 216 -5.51 -8.37 17.91
N MET A 217 -5.58 -9.24 18.93
CA MET A 217 -5.03 -10.61 18.84
C MET A 217 -6.14 -11.59 18.49
N PRO A 218 -6.28 -12.01 17.22
CA PRO A 218 -7.31 -12.97 16.85
C PRO A 218 -7.17 -14.30 17.57
N SER A 219 -8.28 -14.86 18.05
CA SER A 219 -8.27 -16.16 18.77
C SER A 219 -7.72 -17.33 17.96
N SER A 220 -7.66 -17.20 16.63
CA SER A 220 -7.07 -18.22 15.73
C SER A 220 -5.52 -18.21 15.73
N LEU A 221 -4.90 -17.26 16.41
CA LEU A 221 -3.45 -17.15 16.58
C LEU A 221 -2.98 -17.50 18.01
N THR A 222 -3.93 -17.74 18.93
CA THR A 222 -3.67 -18.15 20.33
C THR A 222 -3.91 -19.68 20.53
#